data_6c2784eeb71ae03d653c2ec317831616
#
_entry.id   6c2784eeb71ae03d653c2ec317831616
#
_cell.length_a   1.000
_cell.length_b   1.000
_cell.length_c   1.000
_cell.angle_alpha   90.00
_cell.angle_beta   90.00
_cell.angle_gamma   90.00
#
_symmetry.space_group_name_H-M   'P 1'
#
loop_
_entity.id
_entity.type
_entity.pdbx_description
1 polymer ?
#
loop_
_entity_poly.entity_id
_entity_poly.type
_entity_poly.pdbx_seq_one_letter_code
_entity_poly.pdbx_strand_id
1 'polypeptide(L)'
;MIGLTVRQMQYFEALAQTLHFGRAAKLAGVSQPALSSQIAEMELRLNCRLFERGGKSVRMTDEALAMLPRIERILADIREIETTARRGRPAMEGRFRLGIIPTVAPYLLPHVLPELKRHFPALQLELREAVTASLVEDTALGKLDAFIAAVPLDQPWLITEPLFSDRFFLAVPAGDPAFASPPVPPESPALERLMLLEEGHCLREQALAVCGSVRPVAMASYGATSLTTLLQMVAHGLGVTLIPEMAAGPASAMRDLKIVPFQEPMPQRTICLAWRRNKVRHDECVELAKIIRGLDQAVLAA
;
A
#
# COMPACT_ATOMS: atom_id res chain seq x y z
N MET A 1 -12.14 34.19 15.65
CA MET A 1 -12.95 32.95 15.72
C MET A 1 -12.69 32.15 14.44
N ILE A 2 -12.41 30.83 14.54
CA ILE A 2 -12.24 29.98 13.36
C ILE A 2 -13.61 29.86 12.68
N GLY A 3 -13.70 30.30 11.41
CA GLY A 3 -14.99 30.36 10.69
C GLY A 3 -15.45 29.04 10.09
N LEU A 4 -14.55 28.02 9.94
CA LEU A 4 -14.88 26.73 9.35
C LEU A 4 -15.40 25.75 10.40
N THR A 5 -16.37 24.93 10.02
CA THR A 5 -16.90 23.85 10.86
C THR A 5 -16.38 22.49 10.39
N VAL A 6 -16.30 21.51 11.31
CA VAL A 6 -15.96 20.11 10.98
C VAL A 6 -16.91 19.55 9.92
N ARG A 7 -18.20 19.87 10.00
CA ARG A 7 -19.20 19.42 9.02
C ARG A 7 -18.94 19.96 7.62
N GLN A 8 -18.52 21.22 7.49
CA GLN A 8 -18.13 21.81 6.21
C GLN A 8 -16.91 21.10 5.62
N MET A 9 -15.90 20.78 6.46
CA MET A 9 -14.72 20.02 6.04
C MET A 9 -15.09 18.61 5.56
N GLN A 10 -15.98 17.90 6.25
CA GLN A 10 -16.49 16.59 5.83
C GLN A 10 -17.22 16.64 4.48
N TYR A 11 -18.03 17.68 4.26
CA TYR A 11 -18.73 17.85 2.98
C TYR A 11 -17.78 18.21 1.85
N PHE A 12 -16.76 19.01 2.14
CA PHE A 12 -15.68 19.32 1.20
C PHE A 12 -14.93 18.04 0.81
N GLU A 13 -14.49 17.22 1.78
CA GLU A 13 -13.82 15.92 1.55
C GLU A 13 -14.70 15.00 0.67
N ALA A 14 -15.98 14.83 1.01
CA ALA A 14 -16.92 14.01 0.24
C ALA A 14 -17.11 14.49 -1.20
N LEU A 15 -17.14 15.82 -1.41
CA LEU A 15 -17.26 16.39 -2.75
C LEU A 15 -15.96 16.28 -3.55
N ALA A 16 -14.81 16.46 -2.91
CA ALA A 16 -13.49 16.27 -3.52
C ALA A 16 -13.29 14.83 -4.01
N GLN A 17 -13.72 13.83 -3.23
CA GLN A 17 -13.63 12.41 -3.58
C GLN A 17 -14.55 12.01 -4.73
N THR A 18 -15.74 12.59 -4.81
CA THR A 18 -16.77 12.13 -5.74
C THR A 18 -16.89 13.00 -7.00
N LEU A 19 -16.44 14.25 -6.93
CA LEU A 19 -16.60 15.29 -7.95
C LEU A 19 -18.05 15.37 -8.49
N HIS A 20 -19.03 15.11 -7.60
CA HIS A 20 -20.44 15.07 -7.95
C HIS A 20 -21.30 15.33 -6.72
N PHE A 21 -22.03 16.44 -6.69
CA PHE A 21 -22.84 16.89 -5.53
C PHE A 21 -23.81 15.82 -5.02
N GLY A 22 -24.53 15.12 -5.92
CA GLY A 22 -25.48 14.07 -5.53
C GLY A 22 -24.81 12.87 -4.87
N ARG A 23 -23.65 12.42 -5.40
CA ARG A 23 -22.87 11.32 -4.81
C ARG A 23 -22.25 11.74 -3.48
N ALA A 24 -21.71 12.96 -3.40
CA ALA A 24 -21.16 13.51 -2.17
C ALA A 24 -22.23 13.61 -1.06
N ALA A 25 -23.42 14.08 -1.39
CA ALA A 25 -24.53 14.18 -0.45
C ALA A 25 -24.96 12.79 0.08
N LYS A 26 -25.05 11.80 -0.80
CA LYS A 26 -25.32 10.40 -0.40
C LYS A 26 -24.23 9.85 0.52
N LEU A 27 -22.95 10.10 0.20
CA LEU A 27 -21.80 9.69 1.01
C LEU A 27 -21.82 10.37 2.39
N ALA A 28 -22.19 11.65 2.45
CA ALA A 28 -22.27 12.43 3.68
C ALA A 28 -23.59 12.23 4.48
N GLY A 29 -24.53 11.42 3.98
CA GLY A 29 -25.82 11.15 4.63
C GLY A 29 -26.76 12.35 4.70
N VAL A 30 -26.71 13.26 3.71
CA VAL A 30 -27.50 14.47 3.67
C VAL A 30 -28.19 14.69 2.32
N SER A 31 -29.09 15.69 2.24
CA SER A 31 -29.67 16.10 0.95
C SER A 31 -28.66 16.92 0.12
N GLN A 32 -28.73 16.81 -1.21
CA GLN A 32 -27.86 17.57 -2.10
C GLN A 32 -27.97 19.10 -1.90
N PRO A 33 -29.17 19.71 -1.72
CA PRO A 33 -29.29 21.14 -1.41
C PRO A 33 -28.54 21.53 -0.12
N ALA A 34 -28.63 20.70 0.94
CA ALA A 34 -27.94 20.95 2.21
C ALA A 34 -26.42 20.94 2.04
N LEU A 35 -25.86 19.94 1.34
CA LEU A 35 -24.44 19.89 1.04
C LEU A 35 -24.00 21.09 0.19
N SER A 36 -24.75 21.41 -0.87
CA SER A 36 -24.45 22.54 -1.76
C SER A 36 -24.46 23.89 -1.03
N SER A 37 -25.41 24.12 -0.12
CA SER A 37 -25.49 25.34 0.71
C SER A 37 -24.26 25.45 1.63
N GLN A 38 -23.85 24.36 2.27
CA GLN A 38 -22.70 24.36 3.19
C GLN A 38 -21.36 24.56 2.46
N ILE A 39 -21.22 24.02 1.24
CA ILE A 39 -20.04 24.30 0.40
C ILE A 39 -20.04 25.78 0.00
N ALA A 40 -21.18 26.34 -0.44
CA ALA A 40 -21.25 27.74 -0.80
C ALA A 40 -20.94 28.67 0.39
N GLU A 41 -21.41 28.32 1.60
CA GLU A 41 -21.06 29.04 2.83
C GLU A 41 -19.58 28.96 3.16
N MET A 42 -18.96 27.81 2.96
CA MET A 42 -17.51 27.61 3.12
C MET A 42 -16.73 28.49 2.14
N GLU A 43 -17.10 28.52 0.86
CA GLU A 43 -16.50 29.38 -0.17
C GLU A 43 -16.62 30.87 0.18
N LEU A 44 -17.81 31.29 0.65
CA LEU A 44 -18.03 32.67 1.09
C LEU A 44 -17.12 33.07 2.26
N ARG A 45 -17.01 32.19 3.28
CA ARG A 45 -16.17 32.44 4.47
C ARG A 45 -14.68 32.48 4.14
N LEU A 46 -14.25 31.69 3.16
CA LEU A 46 -12.85 31.64 2.70
C LEU A 46 -12.56 32.71 1.64
N ASN A 47 -13.60 33.38 1.15
CA ASN A 47 -13.51 34.33 0.05
C ASN A 47 -12.81 33.75 -1.20
N CYS A 48 -13.03 32.48 -1.48
CA CYS A 48 -12.51 31.80 -2.66
C CYS A 48 -13.49 30.74 -3.17
N ARG A 49 -13.41 30.42 -4.46
CA ARG A 49 -14.12 29.29 -5.04
C ARG A 49 -13.30 28.02 -4.79
N LEU A 50 -14.00 26.97 -4.36
CA LEU A 50 -13.37 25.66 -4.14
C LEU A 50 -13.72 24.66 -5.26
N PHE A 51 -14.92 24.83 -5.83
CA PHE A 51 -15.38 23.97 -6.92
C PHE A 51 -15.94 24.79 -8.07
N GLU A 52 -15.49 24.42 -9.28
CA GLU A 52 -16.04 24.91 -10.52
C GLU A 52 -17.14 24.00 -11.02
N ARG A 53 -18.26 24.60 -11.42
CA ARG A 53 -19.42 23.92 -12.00
C ARG A 53 -19.40 24.14 -13.51
N GLY A 54 -18.79 23.23 -14.25
CA GLY A 54 -18.74 23.27 -15.72
C GLY A 54 -19.72 22.27 -16.32
N GLY A 55 -20.94 22.70 -16.66
CA GLY A 55 -21.94 21.85 -17.33
C GLY A 55 -22.23 20.54 -16.60
N LYS A 56 -21.69 19.42 -17.09
CA LYS A 56 -21.91 18.07 -16.52
C LYS A 56 -20.83 17.62 -15.52
N SER A 57 -19.79 18.41 -15.26
CA SER A 57 -18.67 18.02 -14.40
C SER A 57 -18.40 19.04 -13.30
N VAL A 58 -17.97 18.57 -12.13
CA VAL A 58 -17.45 19.37 -11.03
C VAL A 58 -15.92 19.18 -11.04
N ARG A 59 -15.17 20.27 -10.90
CA ARG A 59 -13.70 20.26 -10.77
C ARG A 59 -13.28 21.01 -9.53
N MET A 60 -12.20 20.61 -8.91
CA MET A 60 -11.56 21.38 -7.85
C MET A 60 -10.75 22.53 -8.45
N THR A 61 -10.76 23.67 -7.76
CA THR A 61 -9.84 24.79 -8.03
C THR A 61 -8.46 24.50 -7.44
N ASP A 62 -7.47 25.30 -7.80
CA ASP A 62 -6.10 25.19 -7.25
C ASP A 62 -6.11 25.42 -5.72
N GLU A 63 -6.96 26.34 -5.23
CA GLU A 63 -7.15 26.56 -3.80
C GLU A 63 -7.71 25.34 -3.10
N ALA A 64 -8.69 24.66 -3.71
CA ALA A 64 -9.25 23.43 -3.17
C ALA A 64 -8.21 22.30 -3.14
N LEU A 65 -7.41 22.15 -4.19
CA LEU A 65 -6.32 21.19 -4.25
C LEU A 65 -5.27 21.44 -3.16
N ALA A 66 -4.89 22.70 -2.93
CA ALA A 66 -3.95 23.07 -1.87
C ALA A 66 -4.51 22.87 -0.45
N MET A 67 -5.83 22.99 -0.28
CA MET A 67 -6.50 22.83 1.01
C MET A 67 -6.82 21.38 1.36
N LEU A 68 -7.05 20.53 0.36
CA LEU A 68 -7.50 19.15 0.55
C LEU A 68 -6.62 18.37 1.54
N PRO A 69 -5.29 18.30 1.40
CA PRO A 69 -4.44 17.55 2.33
C PRO A 69 -4.53 18.06 3.77
N ARG A 70 -4.71 19.37 3.95
CA ARG A 70 -4.85 20.00 5.28
C ARG A 70 -6.16 19.66 5.94
N ILE A 71 -7.26 19.69 5.18
CA ILE A 71 -8.60 19.33 5.66
C ILE A 71 -8.65 17.83 6.01
N GLU A 72 -8.12 16.97 5.16
CA GLU A 72 -8.02 15.54 5.42
C GLU A 72 -7.27 15.25 6.72
N ARG A 73 -6.16 15.96 6.96
CA ARG A 73 -5.39 15.84 8.20
C ARG A 73 -6.18 16.27 9.43
N ILE A 74 -6.86 17.41 9.39
CA ILE A 74 -7.72 17.90 10.49
C ILE A 74 -8.81 16.88 10.81
N LEU A 75 -9.49 16.35 9.78
CA LEU A 75 -10.52 15.33 9.96
C LEU A 75 -9.97 14.03 10.53
N ALA A 76 -8.74 13.65 10.16
CA ALA A 76 -8.03 12.52 10.75
C ALA A 76 -7.74 12.74 12.24
N ASP A 77 -7.24 13.93 12.62
CA ASP A 77 -6.95 14.28 14.00
C ASP A 77 -8.23 14.28 14.87
N ILE A 78 -9.37 14.74 14.33
CA ILE A 78 -10.67 14.66 15.00
C ILE A 78 -11.11 13.19 15.21
N ARG A 79 -10.97 12.32 14.19
CA ARG A 79 -11.26 10.89 14.33
C ARG A 79 -10.35 10.23 15.37
N GLU A 80 -9.12 10.69 15.50
CA GLU A 80 -8.17 10.23 16.52
C GLU A 80 -8.62 10.62 17.92
N ILE A 81 -9.12 11.85 18.12
CA ILE A 81 -9.72 12.30 19.40
C ILE A 81 -10.90 11.39 19.78
N GLU A 82 -11.81 11.12 18.84
CA GLU A 82 -12.95 10.22 19.07
C GLU A 82 -12.50 8.80 19.46
N THR A 83 -11.45 8.30 18.82
CA THR A 83 -10.87 6.99 19.14
C THR A 83 -10.20 7.00 20.51
N THR A 84 -9.51 8.09 20.87
CA THR A 84 -8.88 8.26 22.18
C THR A 84 -9.92 8.29 23.31
N ALA A 85 -11.05 8.94 23.08
CA ALA A 85 -12.14 9.01 24.08
C ALA A 85 -12.77 7.62 24.38
N ARG A 86 -12.59 6.66 23.50
CA ARG A 86 -13.05 5.27 23.67
C ARG A 86 -12.08 4.38 24.47
N ARG A 87 -11.14 4.98 25.22
CA ARG A 87 -10.20 4.26 26.12
C ARG A 87 -10.98 3.40 27.11
N GLY A 88 -10.63 2.09 27.15
CA GLY A 88 -11.30 1.09 27.98
C GLY A 88 -11.98 -0.03 27.18
N ARG A 89 -11.95 0.01 25.84
CA ARG A 89 -12.30 -1.14 25.01
C ARG A 89 -11.11 -2.08 24.85
N PRO A 90 -11.36 -3.38 24.70
CA PRO A 90 -10.31 -4.33 24.32
C PRO A 90 -9.59 -3.85 23.06
N ALA A 91 -8.28 -4.11 22.99
CA ALA A 91 -7.50 -3.82 21.78
C ALA A 91 -8.10 -4.56 20.56
N MET A 92 -8.02 -3.96 19.38
CA MET A 92 -8.50 -4.54 18.12
C MET A 92 -10.02 -4.77 18.05
N GLU A 93 -10.83 -3.91 18.67
CA GLU A 93 -12.27 -3.84 18.44
C GLU A 93 -12.63 -2.68 17.48
N GLY A 94 -13.63 -2.92 16.62
CA GLY A 94 -14.14 -1.95 15.65
C GLY A 94 -13.26 -1.85 14.41
N ARG A 95 -13.29 -0.69 13.76
CA ARG A 95 -12.70 -0.47 12.44
C ARG A 95 -11.18 -0.29 12.53
N PHE A 96 -10.43 -1.07 11.76
CA PHE A 96 -8.98 -0.94 11.57
C PHE A 96 -8.65 -0.94 10.08
N ARG A 97 -7.95 0.08 9.59
CA ARG A 97 -7.63 0.28 8.18
C ARG A 97 -6.17 -0.06 7.94
N LEU A 98 -5.92 -1.16 7.27
CA LEU A 98 -4.60 -1.70 6.99
C LEU A 98 -4.25 -1.56 5.51
N GLY A 99 -3.14 -0.87 5.23
CA GLY A 99 -2.54 -0.83 3.91
C GLY A 99 -1.55 -1.98 3.71
N ILE A 100 -1.42 -2.50 2.49
CA ILE A 100 -0.43 -3.54 2.17
C ILE A 100 0.09 -3.31 0.75
N ILE A 101 1.40 -3.49 0.52
CA ILE A 101 1.97 -3.41 -0.82
C ILE A 101 1.58 -4.62 -1.68
N PRO A 102 1.43 -4.44 -3.01
CA PRO A 102 0.93 -5.50 -3.92
C PRO A 102 1.81 -6.75 -3.97
N THR A 103 3.10 -6.64 -3.68
CA THR A 103 4.02 -7.78 -3.68
C THR A 103 4.03 -8.57 -2.37
N VAL A 104 3.16 -8.22 -1.42
CA VAL A 104 2.99 -8.88 -0.12
C VAL A 104 1.53 -9.30 0.09
N ALA A 105 0.57 -8.45 -0.26
CA ALA A 105 -0.85 -8.66 0.04
C ALA A 105 -1.38 -10.05 -0.38
N PRO A 106 -1.19 -10.54 -1.63
CA PRO A 106 -1.76 -11.81 -2.07
C PRO A 106 -1.23 -13.03 -1.31
N TYR A 107 0.00 -12.92 -0.80
CA TYR A 107 0.71 -14.03 -0.15
C TYR A 107 0.57 -14.01 1.37
N LEU A 108 0.48 -12.83 1.98
CA LEU A 108 0.35 -12.68 3.43
C LEU A 108 -1.10 -12.79 3.92
N LEU A 109 -2.05 -12.18 3.21
CA LEU A 109 -3.44 -12.09 3.64
C LEU A 109 -4.13 -13.44 3.88
N PRO A 110 -3.92 -14.49 3.06
CA PRO A 110 -4.53 -15.80 3.30
C PRO A 110 -4.19 -16.40 4.67
N HIS A 111 -3.02 -16.06 5.21
CA HIS A 111 -2.52 -16.56 6.50
C HIS A 111 -2.90 -15.63 7.67
N VAL A 112 -2.85 -14.32 7.46
CA VAL A 112 -3.15 -13.32 8.50
C VAL A 112 -4.64 -13.21 8.80
N LEU A 113 -5.50 -13.23 7.77
CA LEU A 113 -6.94 -13.00 7.95
C LEU A 113 -7.62 -14.04 8.86
N PRO A 114 -7.35 -15.36 8.74
CA PRO A 114 -7.92 -16.35 9.65
C PRO A 114 -7.48 -16.13 11.09
N GLU A 115 -6.20 -15.80 11.31
CA GLU A 115 -5.67 -15.56 12.66
C GLU A 115 -6.28 -14.30 13.29
N LEU A 116 -6.40 -13.21 12.53
CA LEU A 116 -7.06 -12.00 13.02
C LEU A 116 -8.53 -12.25 13.38
N LYS A 117 -9.24 -12.99 12.56
CA LYS A 117 -10.65 -13.36 12.84
C LYS A 117 -10.78 -14.22 14.09
N ARG A 118 -9.81 -15.12 14.34
CA ARG A 118 -9.78 -15.99 15.51
C ARG A 118 -9.49 -15.22 16.79
N HIS A 119 -8.49 -14.32 16.77
CA HIS A 119 -8.06 -13.57 17.94
C HIS A 119 -8.94 -12.35 18.23
N PHE A 120 -9.49 -11.71 17.20
CA PHE A 120 -10.24 -10.47 17.29
C PHE A 120 -11.55 -10.54 16.50
N PRO A 121 -12.56 -11.31 16.99
CA PRO A 121 -13.82 -11.51 16.27
C PRO A 121 -14.64 -10.22 16.09
N ALA A 122 -14.39 -9.17 16.91
CA ALA A 122 -15.05 -7.88 16.82
C ALA A 122 -14.30 -6.87 15.93
N LEU A 123 -13.16 -7.25 15.33
CA LEU A 123 -12.39 -6.44 14.42
C LEU A 123 -13.10 -6.29 13.07
N GLN A 124 -13.26 -5.04 12.65
CA GLN A 124 -13.73 -4.67 11.31
C GLN A 124 -12.53 -4.22 10.47
N LEU A 125 -11.84 -5.18 9.86
CA LEU A 125 -10.66 -4.91 9.05
C LEU A 125 -11.06 -4.36 7.68
N GLU A 126 -10.50 -3.20 7.32
CA GLU A 126 -10.55 -2.63 5.98
C GLU A 126 -9.16 -2.69 5.36
N LEU A 127 -9.08 -3.29 4.18
CA LEU A 127 -7.83 -3.49 3.47
C LEU A 127 -7.70 -2.52 2.29
N ARG A 128 -6.50 -1.97 2.13
CA ARG A 128 -6.11 -1.20 0.97
C ARG A 128 -4.79 -1.71 0.40
N GLU A 129 -4.82 -2.18 -0.83
CA GLU A 129 -3.62 -2.51 -1.59
C GLU A 129 -3.18 -1.29 -2.41
N ALA A 130 -1.95 -0.84 -2.22
CA ALA A 130 -1.36 0.28 -2.96
C ALA A 130 0.17 0.27 -2.87
N VAL A 131 0.84 1.02 -3.75
CA VAL A 131 2.29 1.22 -3.70
C VAL A 131 2.72 2.00 -2.45
N THR A 132 3.97 1.84 -2.03
CA THR A 132 4.49 2.37 -0.76
C THR A 132 4.24 3.87 -0.59
N ALA A 133 4.47 4.67 -1.63
CA ALA A 133 4.27 6.13 -1.56
C ALA A 133 2.82 6.50 -1.19
N SER A 134 1.83 5.84 -1.82
CA SER A 134 0.41 6.06 -1.53
C SER A 134 0.04 5.60 -0.11
N LEU A 135 0.60 4.48 0.37
CA LEU A 135 0.36 4.00 1.74
C LEU A 135 0.94 4.94 2.79
N VAL A 136 2.13 5.49 2.53
CA VAL A 136 2.76 6.52 3.38
C VAL A 136 1.88 7.77 3.45
N GLU A 137 1.44 8.28 2.29
CA GLU A 137 0.56 9.44 2.22
C GLU A 137 -0.78 9.20 2.94
N ASP A 138 -1.45 8.09 2.68
CA ASP A 138 -2.72 7.75 3.33
C ASP A 138 -2.58 7.60 4.84
N THR A 139 -1.43 7.09 5.31
CA THR A 139 -1.14 7.00 6.74
C THR A 139 -0.88 8.38 7.33
N ALA A 140 -0.16 9.27 6.63
CA ALA A 140 0.04 10.66 7.05
C ALA A 140 -1.28 11.41 7.18
N LEU A 141 -2.21 11.19 6.23
CA LEU A 141 -3.55 11.77 6.21
C LEU A 141 -4.56 11.07 7.14
N GLY A 142 -4.13 10.04 7.90
CA GLY A 142 -5.01 9.28 8.80
C GLY A 142 -6.10 8.48 8.08
N LYS A 143 -5.94 8.22 6.79
CA LYS A 143 -6.81 7.32 6.00
C LYS A 143 -6.51 5.86 6.30
N LEU A 144 -5.28 5.55 6.74
CA LEU A 144 -4.84 4.24 7.23
C LEU A 144 -4.41 4.33 8.68
N ASP A 145 -4.63 3.26 9.42
CA ASP A 145 -4.17 3.11 10.79
C ASP A 145 -2.75 2.55 10.84
N ALA A 146 -2.43 1.63 9.94
CA ALA A 146 -1.10 1.08 9.71
C ALA A 146 -0.96 0.57 8.27
N PHE A 147 0.27 0.27 7.84
CA PHE A 147 0.51 -0.41 6.58
C PHE A 147 1.70 -1.37 6.64
N ILE A 148 1.69 -2.39 5.78
CA ILE A 148 2.76 -3.37 5.61
C ILE A 148 3.50 -3.04 4.31
N ALA A 149 4.82 -2.84 4.43
CA ALA A 149 5.70 -2.54 3.30
C ALA A 149 7.11 -3.07 3.55
N ALA A 150 8.00 -2.93 2.57
CA ALA A 150 9.42 -3.23 2.75
C ALA A 150 10.18 -1.97 3.19
N VAL A 151 11.18 -2.14 4.06
CA VAL A 151 12.12 -1.05 4.40
C VAL A 151 13.14 -0.84 3.27
N PRO A 152 13.78 0.37 3.17
CA PRO A 152 13.69 1.52 4.08
C PRO A 152 12.42 2.36 3.89
N LEU A 153 11.95 2.97 5.00
CA LEU A 153 10.87 3.95 5.04
C LEU A 153 11.40 5.21 5.71
N ASP A 154 11.83 6.20 4.92
CA ASP A 154 12.56 7.38 5.39
C ASP A 154 11.62 8.49 5.90
N GLN A 155 10.69 8.14 6.78
CA GLN A 155 9.72 9.07 7.35
C GLN A 155 9.88 9.16 8.87
N PRO A 156 10.38 10.29 9.44
CA PRO A 156 10.67 10.42 10.88
C PRO A 156 9.44 10.29 11.78
N TRP A 157 8.25 10.51 11.23
CA TRP A 157 6.97 10.42 11.94
C TRP A 157 6.37 9.00 11.96
N LEU A 158 6.96 8.05 11.23
CA LEU A 158 6.59 6.65 11.28
C LEU A 158 7.30 5.92 12.43
N ILE A 159 6.62 4.94 13.00
CA ILE A 159 7.20 3.81 13.70
C ILE A 159 7.19 2.65 12.73
N THR A 160 8.31 1.99 12.60
CA THR A 160 8.47 0.78 11.77
C THR A 160 8.83 -0.39 12.66
N GLU A 161 8.04 -1.44 12.63
CA GLU A 161 8.25 -2.67 13.38
C GLU A 161 8.59 -3.80 12.40
N PRO A 162 9.79 -4.38 12.41
CA PRO A 162 10.14 -5.49 11.54
C PRO A 162 9.24 -6.70 11.80
N LEU A 163 8.78 -7.32 10.73
CA LEU A 163 7.93 -8.52 10.79
C LEU A 163 8.75 -9.77 10.46
N PHE A 164 9.31 -9.83 9.27
CA PHE A 164 10.13 -10.95 8.79
C PHE A 164 11.04 -10.53 7.64
N SER A 165 12.06 -11.35 7.36
CA SER A 165 12.88 -11.24 6.16
C SER A 165 12.29 -12.10 5.04
N ASP A 166 12.37 -11.60 3.81
CA ASP A 166 11.82 -12.22 2.61
C ASP A 166 12.93 -12.25 1.54
N ARG A 167 13.48 -13.44 1.27
CA ARG A 167 14.58 -13.64 0.34
C ARG A 167 14.12 -13.42 -1.09
N PHE A 168 15.08 -13.14 -1.97
CA PHE A 168 14.79 -13.02 -3.40
C PHE A 168 15.31 -14.22 -4.18
N PHE A 169 14.52 -14.63 -5.15
CA PHE A 169 14.84 -15.62 -6.17
C PHE A 169 14.70 -14.96 -7.54
N LEU A 170 15.14 -15.68 -8.58
CA LEU A 170 14.85 -15.34 -9.96
C LEU A 170 13.74 -16.24 -10.49
N ALA A 171 12.76 -15.62 -11.15
CA ALA A 171 11.82 -16.31 -12.02
C ALA A 171 12.36 -16.23 -13.45
N VAL A 172 12.52 -17.37 -14.08
CA VAL A 172 13.12 -17.52 -15.43
C VAL A 172 12.27 -18.46 -16.28
N PRO A 173 12.32 -18.39 -17.62
CA PRO A 173 11.68 -19.38 -18.47
C PRO A 173 12.22 -20.79 -18.17
N ALA A 174 11.34 -21.80 -18.08
CA ALA A 174 11.72 -23.15 -17.64
C ALA A 174 12.83 -23.80 -18.47
N GLY A 175 12.88 -23.51 -19.77
CA GLY A 175 13.85 -24.07 -20.72
C GLY A 175 15.06 -23.18 -21.00
N ASP A 176 15.27 -22.10 -20.27
CA ASP A 176 16.35 -21.14 -20.54
C ASP A 176 17.74 -21.71 -20.18
N PRO A 177 18.65 -21.92 -21.15
CA PRO A 177 19.94 -22.52 -20.93
C PRO A 177 20.88 -21.65 -20.07
N ALA A 178 20.64 -20.30 -20.02
CA ALA A 178 21.45 -19.40 -19.21
C ALA A 178 21.29 -19.67 -17.69
N PHE A 179 20.25 -20.40 -17.29
CA PHE A 179 19.96 -20.77 -15.91
C PHE A 179 19.97 -22.30 -15.67
N ALA A 180 20.68 -23.02 -16.49
CA ALA A 180 20.81 -24.48 -16.35
C ALA A 180 21.55 -24.89 -15.07
N SER A 181 22.48 -24.07 -14.59
CA SER A 181 23.33 -24.34 -13.44
C SER A 181 23.14 -23.34 -12.30
N PRO A 182 22.08 -23.45 -11.49
CA PRO A 182 21.91 -22.62 -10.29
C PRO A 182 22.95 -23.03 -9.21
N PRO A 183 23.24 -22.14 -8.21
CA PRO A 183 22.68 -20.79 -8.00
C PRO A 183 23.28 -19.73 -8.93
N VAL A 184 22.54 -18.62 -9.13
CA VAL A 184 22.94 -17.53 -10.03
C VAL A 184 23.64 -16.42 -9.24
N PRO A 185 24.83 -15.94 -9.69
CA PRO A 185 25.47 -14.77 -9.08
C PRO A 185 24.68 -13.48 -9.40
N PRO A 186 24.62 -12.52 -8.46
CA PRO A 186 23.91 -11.24 -8.68
C PRO A 186 24.46 -10.41 -9.85
N GLU A 187 25.71 -10.63 -10.27
CA GLU A 187 26.37 -9.94 -11.38
C GLU A 187 26.27 -10.71 -12.72
N SER A 188 25.44 -11.76 -12.78
CA SER A 188 25.30 -12.57 -13.99
C SER A 188 24.86 -11.72 -15.18
N PRO A 189 25.52 -11.81 -16.36
CA PRO A 189 25.08 -11.14 -17.58
C PRO A 189 23.67 -11.53 -18.02
N ALA A 190 23.17 -12.71 -17.60
CA ALA A 190 21.81 -13.15 -17.87
C ALA A 190 20.74 -12.20 -17.28
N LEU A 191 21.12 -11.39 -16.28
CA LEU A 191 20.25 -10.36 -15.65
C LEU A 191 20.10 -9.10 -16.50
N GLU A 192 20.83 -8.95 -17.61
CA GLU A 192 20.56 -7.85 -18.58
C GLU A 192 19.13 -7.90 -19.14
N ARG A 193 18.49 -9.09 -19.11
CA ARG A 193 17.08 -9.28 -19.52
C ARG A 193 16.09 -9.11 -18.39
N LEU A 194 16.50 -8.45 -17.27
CA LEU A 194 15.65 -8.28 -16.12
C LEU A 194 14.44 -7.38 -16.46
N MET A 195 13.27 -7.89 -16.22
CA MET A 195 12.00 -7.17 -16.31
C MET A 195 11.60 -6.67 -14.92
N LEU A 196 11.07 -5.46 -14.85
CA LEU A 196 10.72 -4.77 -13.61
C LEU A 196 9.24 -4.40 -13.58
N LEU A 197 8.70 -4.30 -12.38
CA LEU A 197 7.42 -3.65 -12.16
C LEU A 197 7.52 -2.15 -12.51
N GLU A 198 6.37 -1.53 -12.73
CA GLU A 198 6.27 -0.08 -12.93
C GLU A 198 6.83 0.72 -11.75
N GLU A 199 7.10 2.01 -12.01
CA GLU A 199 7.55 2.93 -10.97
C GLU A 199 6.58 3.01 -9.78
N GLY A 200 7.13 3.22 -8.58
CA GLY A 200 6.39 3.24 -7.33
C GLY A 200 6.32 1.90 -6.60
N HIS A 201 6.61 0.79 -7.26
CA HIS A 201 6.74 -0.50 -6.58
C HIS A 201 8.13 -0.64 -5.94
N CYS A 202 8.19 -0.85 -4.62
CA CYS A 202 9.47 -1.03 -3.91
C CYS A 202 10.29 -2.22 -4.45
N LEU A 203 9.64 -3.26 -4.97
CA LEU A 203 10.32 -4.39 -5.59
C LEU A 203 11.16 -3.99 -6.82
N ARG A 204 10.76 -2.93 -7.55
CA ARG A 204 11.55 -2.39 -8.65
C ARG A 204 12.90 -1.87 -8.16
N GLU A 205 12.91 -1.00 -7.15
CA GLU A 205 14.13 -0.43 -6.59
C GLU A 205 15.00 -1.51 -5.94
N GLN A 206 14.37 -2.48 -5.28
CA GLN A 206 15.08 -3.63 -4.70
C GLN A 206 15.72 -4.51 -5.77
N ALA A 207 15.04 -4.78 -6.87
CA ALA A 207 15.59 -5.54 -7.99
C ALA A 207 16.77 -4.81 -8.63
N LEU A 208 16.70 -3.52 -8.80
CA LEU A 208 17.80 -2.69 -9.29
C LEU A 208 18.99 -2.69 -8.33
N ALA A 209 18.75 -2.64 -7.02
CA ALA A 209 19.79 -2.69 -6.00
C ALA A 209 20.50 -4.06 -5.96
N VAL A 210 19.77 -5.16 -6.12
CA VAL A 210 20.34 -6.52 -6.17
C VAL A 210 21.22 -6.72 -7.39
N CYS A 211 20.80 -6.21 -8.54
CA CYS A 211 21.52 -6.38 -9.80
C CYS A 211 22.60 -5.30 -10.05
N GLY A 212 22.83 -4.42 -9.12
CA GLY A 212 23.79 -3.33 -8.95
C GLY A 212 24.65 -2.90 -10.13
N SER A 213 25.48 -3.76 -10.69
CA SER A 213 26.40 -3.48 -11.82
C SER A 213 25.80 -3.79 -13.19
N VAL A 214 24.74 -4.60 -13.24
CA VAL A 214 24.07 -5.00 -14.48
C VAL A 214 22.99 -3.96 -14.81
N ARG A 215 23.16 -3.27 -15.94
CA ARG A 215 22.12 -2.37 -16.44
C ARG A 215 21.12 -3.17 -17.27
N PRO A 216 19.87 -3.35 -16.82
CA PRO A 216 18.87 -4.06 -17.60
C PRO A 216 18.61 -3.33 -18.91
N VAL A 217 18.86 -3.97 -20.02
CA VAL A 217 18.66 -3.38 -21.37
C VAL A 217 17.17 -3.29 -21.73
N ALA A 218 16.38 -4.18 -21.17
CA ALA A 218 14.95 -4.33 -21.50
C ALA A 218 14.00 -3.38 -20.72
N MET A 219 14.52 -2.38 -19.99
CA MET A 219 13.73 -1.52 -19.11
C MET A 219 12.67 -0.63 -19.79
N ALA A 220 12.74 -0.46 -21.09
CA ALA A 220 12.05 0.67 -21.74
C ALA A 220 10.65 0.37 -22.28
N SER A 221 10.19 -0.87 -22.36
CA SER A 221 9.03 -1.17 -23.22
C SER A 221 7.87 -1.91 -22.55
N TYR A 222 8.03 -2.48 -21.38
CA TYR A 222 6.99 -3.31 -20.77
C TYR A 222 6.83 -2.96 -19.29
N GLY A 223 5.84 -2.13 -18.97
CA GLY A 223 5.42 -1.89 -17.60
C GLY A 223 4.39 -2.93 -17.18
N ALA A 224 4.68 -3.68 -16.11
CA ALA A 224 3.69 -4.51 -15.45
C ALA A 224 3.34 -3.90 -14.09
N THR A 225 2.04 -3.72 -13.83
CA THR A 225 1.53 -3.21 -12.55
C THR A 225 1.41 -4.29 -11.49
N SER A 226 1.46 -5.58 -11.88
CA SER A 226 1.37 -6.71 -10.96
C SER A 226 2.47 -7.74 -11.20
N LEU A 227 2.92 -8.36 -10.09
CA LEU A 227 3.90 -9.45 -10.15
C LEU A 227 3.37 -10.64 -10.94
N THR A 228 2.08 -10.96 -10.85
CA THR A 228 1.46 -12.05 -11.59
C THR A 228 1.55 -11.83 -13.10
N THR A 229 1.26 -10.61 -13.59
CA THR A 229 1.42 -10.28 -15.01
C THR A 229 2.88 -10.42 -15.45
N LEU A 230 3.80 -9.92 -14.63
CA LEU A 230 5.24 -10.00 -14.91
C LEU A 230 5.71 -11.45 -15.02
N LEU A 231 5.25 -12.34 -14.13
CA LEU A 231 5.57 -13.78 -14.18
C LEU A 231 5.02 -14.45 -15.43
N GLN A 232 3.82 -14.08 -15.92
CA GLN A 232 3.31 -14.58 -17.19
C GLN A 232 4.18 -14.16 -18.38
N MET A 233 4.67 -12.93 -18.38
CA MET A 233 5.59 -12.46 -19.43
C MET A 233 6.91 -13.24 -19.41
N VAL A 234 7.46 -13.50 -18.21
CA VAL A 234 8.66 -14.32 -18.03
C VAL A 234 8.42 -15.76 -18.53
N ALA A 235 7.32 -16.39 -18.16
CA ALA A 235 6.97 -17.74 -18.60
C ALA A 235 6.93 -17.88 -20.14
N HIS A 236 6.58 -16.77 -20.83
CA HIS A 236 6.57 -16.73 -22.31
C HIS A 236 7.88 -16.23 -22.92
N GLY A 237 8.98 -16.19 -22.15
CA GLY A 237 10.34 -15.94 -22.67
C GLY A 237 10.68 -14.47 -22.92
N LEU A 238 9.89 -13.51 -22.42
CA LEU A 238 10.14 -12.09 -22.65
C LEU A 238 11.32 -11.54 -21.82
N GLY A 239 11.76 -12.27 -20.78
CA GLY A 239 12.87 -11.90 -19.93
C GLY A 239 12.92 -12.73 -18.66
N VAL A 240 13.51 -12.17 -17.61
CA VAL A 240 13.59 -12.77 -16.26
C VAL A 240 13.15 -11.72 -15.24
N THR A 241 12.75 -12.12 -14.03
CA THR A 241 12.40 -11.15 -13.00
C THR A 241 12.79 -11.60 -11.60
N LEU A 242 12.97 -10.63 -10.70
CA LEU A 242 13.14 -10.87 -9.28
C LEU A 242 11.80 -11.25 -8.66
N ILE A 243 11.78 -12.30 -7.84
CA ILE A 243 10.58 -12.76 -7.14
C ILE A 243 10.88 -12.91 -5.64
N PRO A 244 10.02 -12.41 -4.75
CA PRO A 244 10.11 -12.66 -3.32
C PRO A 244 9.84 -14.15 -3.00
N GLU A 245 10.46 -14.67 -1.96
CA GLU A 245 10.30 -16.05 -1.51
C GLU A 245 8.83 -16.42 -1.25
N MET A 246 8.08 -15.52 -0.63
CA MET A 246 6.65 -15.70 -0.37
C MET A 246 5.78 -15.85 -1.62
N ALA A 247 6.30 -15.43 -2.78
CA ALA A 247 5.63 -15.61 -4.07
C ALA A 247 6.16 -16.84 -4.85
N ALA A 248 7.22 -17.50 -4.38
CA ALA A 248 7.89 -18.57 -5.11
C ALA A 248 7.04 -19.85 -5.18
N GLY A 249 6.33 -20.21 -4.11
CA GLY A 249 5.44 -21.39 -4.07
C GLY A 249 4.36 -21.33 -5.16
N PRO A 250 3.49 -20.32 -5.16
CA PRO A 250 2.49 -20.13 -6.20
C PRO A 250 3.07 -20.02 -7.62
N ALA A 251 4.23 -19.36 -7.77
CA ALA A 251 4.90 -19.22 -9.07
C ALA A 251 5.45 -20.56 -9.58
N SER A 252 5.92 -21.44 -8.71
CA SER A 252 6.44 -22.77 -9.06
C SER A 252 5.38 -23.70 -9.66
N ALA A 253 4.10 -23.40 -9.45
CA ALA A 253 3.00 -24.15 -10.08
C ALA A 253 2.82 -23.82 -11.59
N MET A 254 3.47 -22.78 -12.10
CA MET A 254 3.43 -22.41 -13.51
C MET A 254 4.40 -23.30 -14.32
N ARG A 255 3.88 -24.04 -15.33
CA ARG A 255 4.65 -25.04 -16.09
C ARG A 255 5.87 -24.48 -16.81
N ASP A 256 5.75 -23.27 -17.35
CA ASP A 256 6.76 -22.65 -18.22
C ASP A 256 7.69 -21.69 -17.44
N LEU A 257 7.63 -21.76 -16.11
CA LEU A 257 8.43 -20.95 -15.21
C LEU A 257 9.32 -21.83 -14.30
N LYS A 258 10.56 -21.38 -14.07
CA LYS A 258 11.49 -21.99 -13.13
C LYS A 258 11.92 -20.93 -12.12
N ILE A 259 11.91 -21.30 -10.85
CA ILE A 259 12.43 -20.46 -9.76
C ILE A 259 13.87 -20.88 -9.46
N VAL A 260 14.78 -19.94 -9.47
CA VAL A 260 16.23 -20.17 -9.36
C VAL A 260 16.78 -19.34 -8.20
N PRO A 261 17.54 -19.94 -7.26
CA PRO A 261 18.15 -19.23 -6.16
C PRO A 261 19.34 -18.39 -6.62
N PHE A 262 19.59 -17.28 -5.91
CA PHE A 262 20.86 -16.57 -5.98
C PHE A 262 21.93 -17.27 -5.17
N GLN A 263 23.21 -16.96 -5.46
CA GLN A 263 24.34 -17.36 -4.61
C GLN A 263 24.26 -16.69 -3.24
N GLU A 264 24.79 -17.37 -2.23
CA GLU A 264 24.90 -16.80 -0.87
C GLU A 264 26.00 -15.70 -0.80
N PRO A 265 25.76 -14.60 -0.04
CA PRO A 265 24.54 -14.35 0.73
C PRO A 265 23.36 -13.98 -0.17
N MET A 266 22.24 -14.70 -0.05
CA MET A 266 21.06 -14.41 -0.85
C MET A 266 20.52 -13.01 -0.57
N PRO A 267 20.22 -12.24 -1.62
CA PRO A 267 19.60 -10.95 -1.46
C PRO A 267 18.20 -11.10 -0.81
N GLN A 268 17.86 -10.17 0.07
CA GLN A 268 16.60 -10.20 0.82
C GLN A 268 16.09 -8.79 1.10
N ARG A 269 14.82 -8.71 1.44
CA ARG A 269 14.17 -7.50 1.96
C ARG A 269 13.62 -7.76 3.35
N THR A 270 13.48 -6.73 4.17
CA THR A 270 12.75 -6.81 5.44
C THR A 270 11.35 -6.23 5.24
N ILE A 271 10.33 -7.01 5.55
CA ILE A 271 8.95 -6.56 5.61
C ILE A 271 8.67 -6.02 7.01
N CYS A 272 8.03 -4.88 7.08
CA CYS A 272 7.66 -4.21 8.33
C CYS A 272 6.19 -3.81 8.36
N LEU A 273 5.65 -3.68 9.57
CA LEU A 273 4.44 -2.94 9.85
C LEU A 273 4.84 -1.50 10.21
N ALA A 274 4.20 -0.53 9.60
CA ALA A 274 4.48 0.89 9.83
C ALA A 274 3.19 1.64 10.19
N TRP A 275 3.29 2.59 11.15
CA TRP A 275 2.19 3.43 11.59
C TRP A 275 2.67 4.77 12.12
N ARG A 276 1.76 5.73 12.28
CA ARG A 276 2.12 7.05 12.85
C ARG A 276 2.58 6.91 14.31
N ARG A 277 3.55 7.72 14.70
CA ARG A 277 4.04 7.85 16.08
C ARG A 277 3.00 8.53 16.98
N ASN A 278 1.81 8.01 17.03
CA ASN A 278 0.78 8.42 17.96
C ASN A 278 0.51 7.27 18.95
N LYS A 279 0.03 7.60 20.13
CA LYS A 279 -0.19 6.60 21.18
C LYS A 279 -1.53 5.85 21.05
N VAL A 280 -2.42 6.29 20.18
CA VAL A 280 -3.83 5.82 20.19
C VAL A 280 -3.98 4.39 19.67
N ARG A 281 -3.23 4.07 18.60
CA ARG A 281 -3.28 2.76 17.94
C ARG A 281 -1.98 1.95 18.10
N HIS A 282 -1.05 2.44 18.94
CA HIS A 282 0.26 1.79 19.10
C HIS A 282 0.13 0.34 19.57
N ASP A 283 -0.65 0.11 20.63
CA ASP A 283 -0.81 -1.23 21.22
C ASP A 283 -1.48 -2.19 20.24
N GLU A 284 -2.45 -1.71 19.47
CA GLU A 284 -3.13 -2.50 18.42
C GLU A 284 -2.16 -2.88 17.30
N CYS A 285 -1.29 -1.95 16.88
CA CYS A 285 -0.27 -2.24 15.87
C CYS A 285 0.78 -3.23 16.39
N VAL A 286 1.18 -3.12 17.65
CA VAL A 286 2.11 -4.07 18.29
C VAL A 286 1.49 -5.47 18.35
N GLU A 287 0.21 -5.60 18.72
CA GLU A 287 -0.49 -6.89 18.73
C GLU A 287 -0.62 -7.48 17.32
N LEU A 288 -0.96 -6.66 16.32
CA LEU A 288 -0.97 -7.09 14.92
C LEU A 288 0.40 -7.60 14.48
N ALA A 289 1.48 -6.86 14.80
CA ALA A 289 2.84 -7.28 14.48
C ALA A 289 3.23 -8.61 15.13
N LYS A 290 2.80 -8.86 16.39
CA LYS A 290 3.04 -10.14 17.08
C LYS A 290 2.35 -11.31 16.37
N ILE A 291 1.10 -11.13 15.95
CA ILE A 291 0.36 -12.17 15.22
C ILE A 291 1.05 -12.49 13.91
N ILE A 292 1.43 -11.46 13.13
CA ILE A 292 2.10 -11.67 11.84
C ILE A 292 3.46 -12.35 12.03
N ARG A 293 4.24 -11.97 13.03
CA ARG A 293 5.52 -12.64 13.36
C ARG A 293 5.35 -14.08 13.86
N GLY A 294 4.22 -14.38 14.48
CA GLY A 294 3.87 -15.72 14.94
C GLY A 294 3.43 -16.67 13.83
N LEU A 295 3.24 -16.20 12.60
CA LEU A 295 2.96 -17.05 11.46
C LEU A 295 4.22 -17.87 11.15
N ASP A 296 4.01 -19.15 10.81
CA ASP A 296 5.10 -20.02 10.39
C ASP A 296 5.67 -19.51 9.06
N GLN A 297 6.96 -19.16 9.06
CA GLN A 297 7.65 -18.69 7.86
C GLN A 297 7.67 -19.76 6.74
N ALA A 298 7.68 -21.03 7.11
CA ALA A 298 7.58 -22.12 6.13
C ALA A 298 6.22 -22.11 5.41
N VAL A 299 5.16 -21.67 6.09
CA VAL A 299 3.82 -21.53 5.50
C VAL A 299 3.73 -20.29 4.61
N LEU A 300 4.49 -19.24 4.90
CA LEU A 300 4.54 -18.03 4.06
C LEU A 300 5.33 -18.23 2.76
N ALA A 301 6.20 -19.25 2.72
CA ALA A 301 7.03 -19.60 1.56
C ALA A 301 6.45 -20.75 0.72
N ALA A 302 5.39 -21.41 1.18
CA ALA A 302 4.72 -22.53 0.52
C ALA A 302 3.64 -22.06 -0.45
#